data_4724c7760282579be73e96e5df06061b
#
_entry.id   4724c7760282579be73e96e5df06061b
#
_cell.length_a   1.000
_cell.length_b   1.000
_cell.length_c   1.000
_cell.angle_alpha   90.00
_cell.angle_beta   90.00
_cell.angle_gamma   90.00
#
_symmetry.space_group_name_H-M   'P 1'
#
loop_
_entity.id
_entity.type
_entity.pdbx_description
1 polymer ?
#
loop_
_entity_poly.entity_id
_entity_poly.type
_entity_poly.pdbx_seq_one_letter_code
_entity_poly.pdbx_strand_id
1 'polypeptide(L)' 'MITRTIETITFTVALYSYLDGAACETVERTFIGDEKKARREIDKEFGKQPHEVIHVEKTAKKYAMTVEAFIANAEEVK' A
#
# COMPACT_ATOMS: atom_id res chain seq x y z
N MET A 1 -12.65 -1.35 -25.16
CA MET A 1 -11.78 -1.83 -24.09
C MET A 1 -11.10 -0.65 -23.43
N ILE A 2 -11.05 -0.65 -22.12
CA ILE A 2 -10.39 0.39 -21.34
C ILE A 2 -9.06 -0.15 -20.84
N THR A 3 -7.99 0.57 -21.10
CA THR A 3 -6.65 0.22 -20.62
C THR A 3 -6.23 1.21 -19.54
N ARG A 4 -5.80 0.70 -18.39
CA ARG A 4 -5.31 1.54 -17.31
C ARG A 4 -3.99 1.03 -16.78
N THR A 5 -3.13 1.97 -16.40
CA THR A 5 -1.90 1.66 -15.70
C THR A 5 -2.15 1.89 -14.21
N ILE A 6 -1.91 0.85 -13.43
CA ILE A 6 -2.05 0.94 -11.98
C ILE A 6 -0.66 0.86 -11.37
N GLU A 7 -0.31 1.90 -10.63
CA GLU A 7 0.93 1.95 -9.88
C GLU A 7 0.68 1.49 -8.45
N THR A 8 1.47 0.55 -7.99
CA THR A 8 1.39 0.08 -6.61
C THR A 8 2.71 0.31 -5.90
N ILE A 9 2.62 0.58 -4.61
CA ILE A 9 3.77 0.80 -3.75
C ILE A 9 3.65 -0.17 -2.58
N THR A 10 4.65 -1.02 -2.42
CA THR A 10 4.70 -1.97 -1.30
C THR A 10 5.78 -1.53 -0.34
N PHE A 11 5.39 -1.31 0.91
CA PHE A 11 6.33 -1.00 1.99
C PHE A 11 6.56 -2.25 2.82
N THR A 12 7.83 -2.50 3.13
CA THR A 12 8.20 -3.47 4.14
C THR A 12 8.52 -2.68 5.40
N VAL A 13 7.79 -2.94 6.46
CA VAL A 13 7.87 -2.18 7.71
C VAL A 13 8.36 -3.09 8.83
N ALA A 14 9.46 -2.71 9.46
CA ALA A 14 9.94 -3.40 10.64
C ALA A 14 9.26 -2.81 11.87
N LEU A 15 8.72 -3.65 12.71
CA LEU A 15 8.07 -3.27 13.97
C LEU A 15 8.99 -3.60 15.13
N TYR A 16 9.06 -2.71 16.09
CA TYR A 16 9.95 -2.83 17.24
C TYR A 16 9.17 -2.90 18.54
N SER A 17 9.76 -3.54 19.53
CA SER A 17 9.16 -3.65 20.85
C SER A 17 9.15 -2.31 21.55
N TYR A 18 8.07 -1.99 22.26
CA TYR A 18 7.99 -0.81 23.12
C TYR A 18 8.93 -0.88 24.30
N LEU A 19 9.28 -2.07 24.73
CA LEU A 19 10.04 -2.27 25.97
C LEU A 19 11.55 -2.14 25.77
N ASP A 20 12.09 -2.79 24.75
CA ASP A 20 13.55 -2.88 24.56
C ASP A 20 14.01 -2.40 23.19
N GLY A 21 13.09 -2.01 22.31
CA GLY A 21 13.44 -1.57 20.97
C GLY A 21 13.90 -2.67 20.04
N ALA A 22 13.82 -3.94 20.44
CA ALA A 22 14.20 -5.05 19.59
C ALA A 22 13.16 -5.28 18.49
N ALA A 23 13.61 -5.74 17.32
CA ALA A 23 12.72 -6.05 16.22
C ALA A 23 11.80 -7.22 16.60
N CYS A 24 10.48 -7.02 16.45
CA CYS A 24 9.47 -8.02 16.75
C CYS A 24 9.06 -8.77 15.50
N GLU A 25 8.71 -8.04 14.44
CA GLU A 25 8.22 -8.63 13.21
C GLU A 25 8.40 -7.66 12.05
N THR A 26 8.23 -8.19 10.85
CA THR A 26 8.24 -7.41 9.61
C THR A 26 6.92 -7.65 8.91
N VAL A 27 6.27 -6.56 8.49
CA VAL A 27 5.00 -6.64 7.79
C VAL A 27 5.10 -5.93 6.44
N GLU A 28 4.25 -6.32 5.51
CA GLU A 28 4.16 -5.67 4.21
C GLU A 28 2.81 -5.00 4.06
N ARG A 29 2.82 -3.80 3.45
CA ARG A 29 1.60 -3.06 3.11
C ARG A 29 1.71 -2.54 1.71
N THR A 30 0.67 -2.79 0.92
CA THR A 30 0.62 -2.36 -0.49
C THR A 30 -0.47 -1.32 -0.66
N PHE A 31 -0.12 -0.24 -1.34
CA PHE A 31 -1.02 0.87 -1.62
C PHE A 31 -1.04 1.16 -3.11
N ILE A 32 -2.12 1.78 -3.57
CA ILE A 32 -2.26 2.22 -4.94
C ILE A 32 -2.10 3.74 -4.95
N GLY A 33 -1.22 4.25 -5.81
CA GLY A 33 -1.09 5.68 -6.07
C GLY A 33 0.08 6.35 -5.38
N ASP A 34 -0.20 7.46 -4.67
CA ASP A 34 0.79 8.40 -4.16
C ASP A 34 1.58 7.86 -2.97
N GLU A 35 2.90 7.89 -3.09
CA GLU A 35 3.81 7.46 -2.01
C GLU A 35 3.64 8.28 -0.74
N LYS A 36 3.43 9.58 -0.85
CA LYS A 36 3.26 10.44 0.33
C LYS A 36 2.01 10.07 1.12
N LYS A 37 0.92 9.80 0.43
CA LYS A 37 -0.31 9.34 1.08
C LYS A 37 -0.13 7.96 1.70
N ALA A 38 0.57 7.07 0.99
CA ALA A 38 0.86 5.73 1.48
C ALA A 38 1.69 5.77 2.76
N ARG A 39 2.72 6.63 2.81
CA ARG A 39 3.53 6.80 4.01
C ARG A 39 2.72 7.34 5.19
N ARG A 40 1.78 8.25 4.93
CA ARG A 40 0.88 8.74 5.98
C ARG A 40 0.00 7.63 6.54
N GLU A 41 -0.48 6.75 5.67
CA GLU A 41 -1.28 5.60 6.10
C GLU A 41 -0.45 4.63 6.96
N ILE A 42 0.81 4.42 6.61
CA ILE A 42 1.72 3.61 7.42
C ILE A 42 1.91 4.25 8.79
N ASP A 43 2.21 5.54 8.84
CA ASP A 43 2.40 6.27 10.10
C ASP A 43 1.13 6.27 10.95
N LYS A 44 -0.03 6.34 10.32
CA LYS A 44 -1.31 6.30 10.99
C LYS A 44 -1.61 4.92 11.57
N GLU A 45 -1.30 3.87 10.81
CA GLU A 45 -1.53 2.50 11.25
C GLU A 45 -0.62 2.10 12.40
N PHE A 46 0.65 2.45 12.33
CA PHE A 46 1.66 2.05 13.31
C PHE A 46 2.12 3.18 14.23
N GLY A 47 1.46 4.32 14.19
CA GLY A 47 1.93 5.54 14.86
C GLY A 47 2.20 5.42 16.35
N LYS A 48 1.57 4.47 17.03
CA LYS A 48 1.79 4.22 18.45
C LYS A 48 2.88 3.20 18.72
N GLN A 49 3.31 2.47 17.70
CA GLN A 49 4.33 1.45 17.81
C GLN A 49 5.60 1.90 17.09
N PRO A 50 6.78 1.73 17.70
CA PRO A 50 8.02 2.02 16.99
C PRO A 50 8.13 1.19 15.73
N HIS A 51 8.31 1.85 14.61
CA HIS A 51 8.35 1.20 13.30
C HIS A 51 9.29 1.94 12.36
N GLU A 52 9.76 1.24 11.33
CA GLU A 52 10.63 1.80 10.31
C GLU A 52 10.33 1.17 8.96
N VAL A 53 10.20 1.98 7.93
CA VAL A 53 10.10 1.48 6.56
C VAL A 53 11.51 1.10 6.09
N ILE A 54 11.74 -0.19 5.92
CA ILE A 54 13.08 -0.71 5.56
C ILE A 54 13.22 -1.01 4.08
N HIS A 55 12.11 -1.09 3.35
CA HIS A 55 12.13 -1.34 1.91
C HIS A 55 10.88 -0.76 1.26
N VAL A 56 11.06 -0.21 0.07
CA VAL A 56 9.96 0.31 -0.75
C VAL A 56 10.10 -0.28 -2.14
N GLU A 57 9.05 -0.92 -2.63
CA GLU A 57 9.01 -1.45 -3.98
C GLU A 57 7.87 -0.81 -4.74
N LYS A 58 8.18 -0.26 -5.91
CA LYS A 58 7.18 0.36 -6.78
C LYS A 58 7.02 -0.50 -8.03
N THR A 59 5.78 -0.82 -8.37
CA THR A 59 5.45 -1.54 -9.59
C THR A 59 4.34 -0.83 -10.33
N ALA A 60 4.38 -0.92 -11.65
CA ALA A 60 3.33 -0.39 -12.51
C ALA A 60 2.89 -1.50 -13.44
N LYS A 61 1.60 -1.78 -13.48
CA LYS A 61 1.02 -2.80 -14.35
C LYS A 61 -0.11 -2.20 -15.15
N LYS A 62 -0.18 -2.58 -16.43
CA LYS A 62 -1.28 -2.19 -17.29
C LYS A 62 -2.37 -3.25 -17.24
N TYR A 63 -3.57 -2.80 -17.05
CA TYR A 63 -4.75 -3.65 -17.05
C TYR A 63 -5.68 -3.21 -18.17
N ALA A 64 -6.27 -4.18 -18.85
CA ALA A 64 -7.28 -3.92 -19.86
C ALA A 64 -8.58 -4.56 -19.39
N MET A 65 -9.68 -3.86 -19.54
CA MET A 65 -10.99 -4.38 -19.17
C MET A 65 -12.06 -3.89 -20.15
N THR A 66 -13.15 -4.61 -20.25
CA THR A 66 -14.29 -4.19 -21.06
C THR A 66 -15.00 -3.00 -20.40
N VAL A 67 -15.73 -2.23 -21.19
CA VAL A 67 -16.51 -1.11 -20.67
C VAL A 67 -17.53 -1.57 -19.62
N GLU A 68 -18.18 -2.69 -19.87
CA GLU A 68 -19.15 -3.27 -18.94
C GLU A 68 -18.51 -3.63 -17.60
N ALA A 69 -17.35 -4.27 -17.63
CA ALA A 69 -16.64 -4.62 -16.40
C ALA A 69 -16.22 -3.38 -15.62
N PHE A 70 -15.79 -2.34 -16.32
CA PHE A 70 -15.40 -1.08 -15.69
C PHE A 70 -16.58 -0.42 -14.99
N ILE A 71 -17.73 -0.36 -15.66
CA ILE A 71 -18.96 0.24 -15.11
C ILE A 71 -19.43 -0.55 -13.88
N ALA A 72 -19.44 -1.87 -13.96
CA ALA A 72 -19.82 -2.71 -12.84
C ALA A 72 -18.96 -2.48 -11.61
N ASN A 73 -17.64 -2.40 -11.79
CA ASN A 73 -16.71 -2.12 -10.70
C ASN A 73 -16.90 -0.72 -10.13
N ALA A 74 -17.17 0.26 -10.98
CA ALA A 74 -17.39 1.63 -10.53
C ALA A 74 -18.66 1.76 -9.67
N GLU A 75 -19.69 1.00 -9.98
CA GLU A 75 -20.92 1.02 -9.20
C GLU A 75 -20.74 0.45 -7.80
N GLU A 76 -19.82 -0.47 -7.63
CA GLU A 76 -19.52 -1.06 -6.32
C GLU A 76 -18.84 -0.09 -5.37
N VAL A 77 -18.36 1.01 -5.86
CA VAL A 77 -17.59 1.99 -5.06
C VAL A 77 -18.50 2.99 -4.33
N LYS A 78 -19.77 2.82 -4.37
CA LYS A 78 -20.71 3.72 -3.72
C LYS A 78 -20.51 3.81 -2.20
#